data_522f88d7d19e835e99d3c0c94ebc97aa
#
_entry.id   522f88d7d19e835e99d3c0c94ebc97aa
#
_cell.length_a   1.000
_cell.length_b   1.000
_cell.length_c   1.000
_cell.angle_alpha   90.00
_cell.angle_beta   90.00
_cell.angle_gamma   90.00
#
_symmetry.space_group_name_H-M   'P 1'
#
loop_
_entity.id
_entity.type
_entity.pdbx_description
1 polymer ?
#
loop_
_entity_poly.entity_id
_entity_poly.type
_entity_poly.pdbx_seq_one_letter_code
_entity_poly.pdbx_strand_id
1 'polypeptide(L)'
;KSVYISNEILKKIPQREYYSGLPEVIKYGLIKKNSILNNLAKNKDLVDKRNFKFMSNLISQSLQTKIYYFSKDVYEKDKRLALNFGHTFAHAIEMATQKIFKKEVFRHGEAVGLGILCELYYSHKGRSKLLNNVENLLYQFNLPTRVLENKNKNYQKIHDEIYKYVFVDKKKIGKFPRYISLNKIGHPKIKLLNDFNLLNETISKFLYKD
;
A
#
# COMPACT_ATOMS: atom_id res chain seq x y z
N LYS A 1 17.91 -18.29 15.48
CA LYS A 1 18.26 -17.22 14.53
C LYS A 1 17.62 -15.93 15.02
N SER A 2 18.34 -14.82 14.97
CA SER A 2 17.88 -13.50 15.42
C SER A 2 17.90 -12.51 14.26
N VAL A 3 17.03 -11.48 14.33
CA VAL A 3 17.02 -10.34 13.40
C VAL A 3 17.39 -9.11 14.22
N TYR A 4 18.42 -8.41 13.79
CA TYR A 4 18.88 -7.16 14.40
C TYR A 4 18.42 -5.99 13.52
N ILE A 5 17.84 -4.96 14.14
CA ILE A 5 17.35 -3.76 13.45
C ILE A 5 18.06 -2.56 14.07
N SER A 6 18.84 -1.84 13.24
CA SER A 6 19.48 -0.60 13.62
C SER A 6 18.77 0.60 12.99
N ASN A 7 18.21 1.47 13.82
CA ASN A 7 17.56 2.69 13.37
C ASN A 7 18.56 3.79 12.92
N GLU A 8 19.84 3.66 13.25
CA GLU A 8 20.87 4.59 12.79
C GLU A 8 21.01 4.60 11.26
N ILE A 9 20.70 3.47 10.61
CA ILE A 9 20.72 3.36 9.16
C ILE A 9 19.75 4.37 8.52
N LEU A 10 18.63 4.67 9.17
CA LEU A 10 17.63 5.61 8.64
C LEU A 10 18.23 6.99 8.33
N LYS A 11 19.24 7.42 9.08
CA LYS A 11 19.91 8.70 8.87
C LYS A 11 20.63 8.80 7.52
N LYS A 12 21.06 7.66 6.97
CA LYS A 12 21.86 7.57 5.75
C LYS A 12 21.05 7.17 4.50
N ILE A 13 19.83 6.71 4.66
CA ILE A 13 18.97 6.30 3.53
C ILE A 13 18.58 7.52 2.71
N PRO A 14 18.68 7.51 1.36
CA PRO A 14 18.17 8.56 0.50
C PRO A 14 16.71 8.89 0.80
N GLN A 15 16.30 10.14 0.65
CA GLN A 15 14.97 10.61 1.07
C GLN A 15 13.82 9.83 0.43
N ARG A 16 13.91 9.56 -0.87
CA ARG A 16 12.88 8.77 -1.58
C ARG A 16 12.73 7.36 -1.00
N GLU A 17 13.87 6.69 -0.74
CA GLU A 17 13.87 5.34 -0.14
C GLU A 17 13.28 5.38 1.29
N TYR A 18 13.62 6.40 2.05
CA TYR A 18 13.10 6.58 3.41
C TYR A 18 11.58 6.76 3.41
N TYR A 19 11.05 7.67 2.58
CA TYR A 19 9.61 7.87 2.49
C TYR A 19 8.88 6.69 1.88
N SER A 20 9.50 5.98 0.93
CA SER A 20 8.90 4.78 0.33
C SER A 20 8.64 3.67 1.35
N GLY A 21 9.29 3.69 2.52
CA GLY A 21 8.99 2.77 3.62
C GLY A 21 7.70 3.10 4.40
N LEU A 22 7.20 4.34 4.33
CA LEU A 22 6.04 4.77 5.12
C LEU A 22 4.72 4.08 4.76
N PRO A 23 4.41 3.77 3.48
CA PRO A 23 3.18 3.04 3.16
C PRO A 23 3.07 1.68 3.85
N GLU A 24 4.19 0.98 4.07
CA GLU A 24 4.20 -0.24 4.86
C GLU A 24 3.83 0.02 6.33
N VAL A 25 4.32 1.12 6.91
CA VAL A 25 3.96 1.54 8.27
C VAL A 25 2.47 1.93 8.33
N ILE A 26 1.97 2.67 7.34
CA ILE A 26 0.55 3.03 7.19
C ILE A 26 -0.31 1.76 7.09
N LYS A 27 0.12 0.77 6.30
CA LYS A 27 -0.55 -0.53 6.20
C LYS A 27 -0.72 -1.18 7.56
N TYR A 28 0.32 -1.23 8.40
CA TYR A 28 0.22 -1.79 9.74
C TYR A 28 -0.75 -1.01 10.63
N GLY A 29 -0.78 0.32 10.50
CA GLY A 29 -1.77 1.16 11.18
C GLY A 29 -3.20 0.84 10.77
N LEU A 30 -3.43 0.58 9.49
CA LEU A 30 -4.74 0.26 8.94
C LEU A 30 -5.24 -1.12 9.37
N ILE A 31 -4.42 -2.16 9.27
CA ILE A 31 -4.85 -3.53 9.55
C ILE A 31 -4.90 -3.87 11.04
N LYS A 32 -4.20 -3.13 11.92
CA LYS A 32 -4.13 -3.47 13.35
C LYS A 32 -4.08 -2.29 14.32
N LYS A 33 -3.30 -1.24 14.06
CA LYS A 33 -2.98 -0.18 15.04
C LYS A 33 -3.35 1.21 14.52
N ASN A 34 -4.48 1.74 14.93
CA ASN A 34 -4.90 3.10 14.56
C ASN A 34 -3.95 4.19 15.07
N SER A 35 -3.26 3.98 16.21
CA SER A 35 -2.30 4.94 16.76
C SER A 35 -1.17 5.30 15.81
N ILE A 36 -0.73 4.39 14.95
CA ILE A 36 0.31 4.63 13.94
C ILE A 36 -0.13 5.75 12.99
N LEU A 37 -1.36 5.67 12.46
CA LEU A 37 -1.87 6.67 11.50
C LEU A 37 -1.94 8.07 12.11
N ASN A 38 -2.49 8.16 13.34
CA ASN A 38 -2.59 9.42 14.06
C ASN A 38 -1.20 10.00 14.39
N ASN A 39 -0.25 9.13 14.77
CA ASN A 39 1.11 9.54 15.06
C ASN A 39 1.81 10.10 13.81
N LEU A 40 1.68 9.43 12.67
CA LEU A 40 2.24 9.92 11.39
C LEU A 40 1.61 11.26 11.00
N ALA A 41 0.28 11.36 11.03
CA ALA A 41 -0.43 12.56 10.60
C ALA A 41 -0.06 13.81 11.44
N LYS A 42 0.16 13.63 12.75
CA LYS A 42 0.42 14.73 13.68
C LYS A 42 1.90 15.12 13.81
N ASN A 43 2.82 14.27 13.41
CA ASN A 43 4.25 14.43 13.69
C ASN A 43 5.11 14.36 12.42
N LYS A 44 4.64 15.00 11.35
CA LYS A 44 5.40 15.08 10.10
C LYS A 44 6.85 15.54 10.33
N ASP A 45 7.05 16.58 11.11
CA ASP A 45 8.37 17.15 11.39
C ASP A 45 9.32 16.14 12.05
N LEU A 46 8.81 15.28 12.94
CA LEU A 46 9.61 14.22 13.55
C LEU A 46 9.98 13.12 12.55
N VAL A 47 9.11 12.84 11.61
CA VAL A 47 9.40 11.92 10.49
C VAL A 47 10.46 12.54 9.58
N ASP A 48 10.27 13.79 9.14
CA ASP A 48 11.18 14.49 8.23
C ASP A 48 12.60 14.63 8.84
N LYS A 49 12.68 14.94 10.12
CA LYS A 49 13.93 15.00 10.89
C LYS A 49 14.50 13.63 11.25
N ARG A 50 13.81 12.55 10.87
CA ARG A 50 14.20 11.17 11.21
C ARG A 50 14.46 11.00 12.70
N ASN A 51 13.60 11.61 13.53
CA ASN A 51 13.78 11.61 14.98
C ASN A 51 13.91 10.17 15.49
N PHE A 52 15.03 9.87 16.12
CA PHE A 52 15.39 8.49 16.51
C PHE A 52 14.32 7.85 17.39
N LYS A 53 13.91 8.52 18.47
CA LYS A 53 12.94 7.98 19.43
C LYS A 53 11.57 7.77 18.78
N PHE A 54 11.12 8.72 17.96
CA PHE A 54 9.83 8.63 17.25
C PHE A 54 9.84 7.49 16.25
N MET A 55 10.87 7.40 15.40
CA MET A 55 10.99 6.35 14.39
C MET A 55 11.16 4.97 15.01
N SER A 56 11.93 4.84 16.11
CA SER A 56 12.07 3.59 16.85
C SER A 56 10.71 3.09 17.36
N ASN A 57 9.87 3.99 17.86
CA ASN A 57 8.52 3.64 18.31
C ASN A 57 7.64 3.16 17.14
N LEU A 58 7.63 3.87 16.00
CA LEU A 58 6.87 3.46 14.82
C LEU A 58 7.31 2.09 14.28
N ILE A 59 8.61 1.87 14.21
CA ILE A 59 9.18 0.58 13.77
C ILE A 59 8.79 -0.53 14.74
N SER A 60 8.91 -0.30 16.05
CA SER A 60 8.51 -1.27 17.07
C SER A 60 7.04 -1.65 16.95
N GLN A 61 6.12 -0.68 16.80
CA GLN A 61 4.70 -0.94 16.61
C GLN A 61 4.41 -1.71 15.30
N SER A 62 5.14 -1.39 14.24
CA SER A 62 5.02 -2.08 12.94
C SER A 62 5.47 -3.55 13.06
N LEU A 63 6.60 -3.79 13.73
CA LEU A 63 7.12 -5.13 14.00
C LEU A 63 6.16 -5.95 14.87
N GLN A 64 5.63 -5.37 15.95
CA GLN A 64 4.62 -6.02 16.79
C GLN A 64 3.40 -6.43 15.98
N THR A 65 2.96 -5.59 15.04
CA THR A 65 1.86 -5.92 14.13
C THR A 65 2.22 -7.09 13.22
N LYS A 66 3.40 -7.05 12.60
CA LYS A 66 3.90 -8.14 11.74
C LYS A 66 4.02 -9.46 12.51
N ILE A 67 4.62 -9.43 13.70
CA ILE A 67 4.79 -10.61 14.58
C ILE A 67 3.41 -11.18 14.97
N TYR A 68 2.44 -10.32 15.31
CA TYR A 68 1.08 -10.77 15.65
C TYR A 68 0.45 -11.61 14.52
N TYR A 69 0.51 -11.12 13.27
CA TYR A 69 -0.05 -11.88 12.15
C TYR A 69 0.76 -13.13 11.83
N PHE A 70 2.08 -13.03 11.90
CA PHE A 70 2.98 -14.18 11.68
C PHE A 70 2.76 -15.29 12.70
N SER A 71 2.69 -14.97 14.00
CA SER A 71 2.48 -15.96 15.07
C SER A 71 1.11 -16.66 14.99
N LYS A 72 0.10 -16.01 14.40
CA LYS A 72 -1.23 -16.59 14.22
C LYS A 72 -1.38 -17.45 12.98
N ASP A 73 -0.47 -17.28 12.00
CA ASP A 73 -0.53 -17.99 10.73
C ASP A 73 0.85 -18.04 10.06
N VAL A 74 1.67 -18.99 10.51
CA VAL A 74 3.05 -19.17 10.03
C VAL A 74 3.10 -19.47 8.52
N TYR A 75 2.12 -20.21 8.01
CA TYR A 75 2.08 -20.70 6.62
C TYR A 75 1.32 -19.80 5.64
N GLU A 76 0.88 -18.61 6.08
CA GLU A 76 0.16 -17.62 5.23
C GLU A 76 -1.09 -18.19 4.53
N LYS A 77 -1.90 -18.93 5.27
CA LYS A 77 -3.13 -19.55 4.73
C LYS A 77 -4.39 -18.74 5.01
N ASP A 78 -4.39 -17.88 6.03
CA ASP A 78 -5.56 -17.12 6.51
C ASP A 78 -5.16 -15.73 7.03
N LYS A 79 -5.02 -15.56 8.34
CA LYS A 79 -4.86 -14.25 9.01
C LYS A 79 -3.66 -13.44 8.52
N ARG A 80 -2.55 -14.12 8.24
CA ARG A 80 -1.33 -13.46 7.75
C ARG A 80 -1.51 -12.83 6.37
N LEU A 81 -2.47 -13.29 5.58
CA LEU A 81 -2.81 -12.67 4.29
C LEU A 81 -3.17 -11.19 4.43
N ALA A 82 -3.63 -10.73 5.60
CA ALA A 82 -3.85 -9.31 5.87
C ALA A 82 -2.60 -8.44 5.66
N LEU A 83 -1.39 -8.99 5.80
CA LEU A 83 -0.13 -8.29 5.52
C LEU A 83 0.03 -7.93 4.04
N ASN A 84 -0.74 -8.56 3.15
CA ASN A 84 -0.76 -8.27 1.72
C ASN A 84 -1.73 -7.13 1.35
N PHE A 85 -2.27 -6.39 2.32
CA PHE A 85 -3.12 -5.24 2.04
C PHE A 85 -2.39 -4.24 1.13
N GLY A 86 -3.03 -3.86 0.02
CA GLY A 86 -2.46 -3.03 -1.05
C GLY A 86 -1.63 -3.78 -2.10
N HIS A 87 -1.15 -5.00 -1.81
CA HIS A 87 -0.17 -5.67 -2.68
C HIS A 87 -0.75 -6.19 -3.99
N THR A 88 -2.05 -6.50 -4.06
CA THR A 88 -2.66 -6.99 -5.30
C THR A 88 -2.57 -5.93 -6.40
N PHE A 89 -2.91 -4.68 -6.09
CA PHE A 89 -2.76 -3.58 -7.04
C PHE A 89 -1.32 -3.08 -7.14
N ALA A 90 -0.55 -3.09 -6.04
CA ALA A 90 0.85 -2.66 -6.06
C ALA A 90 1.69 -3.43 -7.09
N HIS A 91 1.66 -4.75 -7.04
CA HIS A 91 2.38 -5.61 -8.00
C HIS A 91 1.91 -5.39 -9.44
N ALA A 92 0.59 -5.20 -9.65
CA ALA A 92 0.07 -4.92 -10.98
C ALA A 92 0.57 -3.57 -11.52
N ILE A 93 0.61 -2.54 -10.67
CA ILE A 93 1.13 -1.21 -11.01
C ILE A 93 2.64 -1.27 -11.32
N GLU A 94 3.43 -1.93 -10.48
CA GLU A 94 4.87 -2.12 -10.69
C GLU A 94 5.14 -2.79 -12.04
N MET A 95 4.50 -3.93 -12.29
CA MET A 95 4.69 -4.70 -13.52
C MET A 95 4.23 -3.94 -14.76
N ALA A 96 3.09 -3.26 -14.71
CA ALA A 96 2.55 -2.49 -15.84
C ALA A 96 3.46 -1.31 -16.19
N THR A 97 3.86 -0.53 -15.20
CA THR A 97 4.71 0.65 -15.41
C THR A 97 6.12 0.26 -15.84
N GLN A 98 6.72 -0.76 -15.25
CA GLN A 98 8.03 -1.28 -15.66
C GLN A 98 8.00 -1.79 -17.11
N LYS A 99 6.95 -2.50 -17.50
CA LYS A 99 6.79 -2.99 -18.89
C LYS A 99 6.71 -1.85 -19.90
N ILE A 100 5.97 -0.78 -19.59
CA ILE A 100 5.71 0.32 -20.52
C ILE A 100 6.87 1.30 -20.56
N PHE A 101 7.41 1.68 -19.41
CA PHE A 101 8.48 2.67 -19.32
C PHE A 101 9.90 2.08 -19.38
N LYS A 102 10.02 0.73 -19.35
CA LYS A 102 11.31 0.00 -19.39
C LYS A 102 12.28 0.38 -18.25
N LYS A 103 11.74 0.87 -17.15
CA LYS A 103 12.48 1.24 -15.93
C LYS A 103 11.62 1.09 -14.70
N GLU A 104 12.24 1.02 -13.55
CA GLU A 104 11.54 1.14 -12.26
C GLU A 104 10.97 2.56 -12.12
N VAL A 105 9.65 2.68 -12.09
CA VAL A 105 8.94 3.96 -11.92
C VAL A 105 8.71 4.22 -10.44
N PHE A 106 8.20 3.22 -9.74
CA PHE A 106 7.88 3.28 -8.32
C PHE A 106 8.82 2.39 -7.52
N ARG A 107 9.24 2.87 -6.37
CA ARG A 107 9.74 2.00 -5.31
C ARG A 107 8.59 1.12 -4.79
N HIS A 108 8.90 -0.07 -4.30
CA HIS A 108 7.88 -1.01 -3.84
C HIS A 108 6.87 -0.36 -2.86
N GLY A 109 7.35 0.36 -1.86
CA GLY A 109 6.44 1.01 -0.92
C GLY A 109 5.58 2.12 -1.54
N GLU A 110 6.08 2.85 -2.56
CA GLU A 110 5.28 3.82 -3.31
C GLU A 110 4.11 3.10 -4.03
N ALA A 111 4.38 1.97 -4.67
CA ALA A 111 3.36 1.13 -5.30
C ALA A 111 2.37 0.55 -4.27
N VAL A 112 2.86 0.14 -3.08
CA VAL A 112 2.00 -0.31 -1.97
C VAL A 112 1.05 0.80 -1.52
N GLY A 113 1.52 2.05 -1.43
CA GLY A 113 0.67 3.21 -1.13
C GLY A 113 -0.48 3.36 -2.13
N LEU A 114 -0.18 3.31 -3.42
CA LEU A 114 -1.18 3.32 -4.49
C LEU A 114 -2.14 2.12 -4.40
N GLY A 115 -1.60 0.94 -4.15
CA GLY A 115 -2.40 -0.28 -4.00
C GLY A 115 -3.35 -0.23 -2.80
N ILE A 116 -2.93 0.37 -1.67
CA ILE A 116 -3.80 0.60 -0.51
C ILE A 116 -4.98 1.51 -0.90
N LEU A 117 -4.74 2.61 -1.64
CA LEU A 117 -5.81 3.48 -2.10
C LEU A 117 -6.80 2.74 -3.01
N CYS A 118 -6.30 1.91 -3.94
CA CYS A 118 -7.13 1.09 -4.82
C CYS A 118 -7.97 0.08 -4.01
N GLU A 119 -7.37 -0.65 -3.08
CA GLU A 119 -8.10 -1.64 -2.27
C GLU A 119 -9.13 -0.99 -1.33
N LEU A 120 -8.85 0.21 -0.80
CA LEU A 120 -9.83 0.99 -0.03
C LEU A 120 -11.00 1.42 -0.91
N TYR A 121 -10.73 1.97 -2.10
CA TYR A 121 -11.78 2.39 -3.03
C TYR A 121 -12.70 1.23 -3.42
N TYR A 122 -12.09 0.10 -3.81
CA TYR A 122 -12.82 -1.11 -4.16
C TYR A 122 -13.62 -1.67 -2.97
N SER A 123 -13.06 -1.64 -1.74
CA SER A 123 -13.72 -2.10 -0.52
C SER A 123 -14.97 -1.30 -0.18
N HIS A 124 -14.92 0.02 -0.38
CA HIS A 124 -16.01 0.96 -0.06
C HIS A 124 -16.94 1.22 -1.25
N LYS A 125 -16.66 0.65 -2.41
CA LYS A 125 -17.36 0.92 -3.67
C LYS A 125 -17.40 2.41 -4.01
N GLY A 126 -16.26 3.07 -3.87
CA GLY A 126 -16.10 4.50 -4.11
C GLY A 126 -15.29 5.23 -3.04
N ARG A 127 -15.40 6.55 -3.02
CA ARG A 127 -14.74 7.42 -2.05
C ARG A 127 -15.28 7.22 -0.63
N SER A 128 -14.38 7.24 0.33
CA SER A 128 -14.75 7.16 1.76
C SER A 128 -13.85 8.06 2.60
N LYS A 129 -14.30 8.42 3.81
CA LYS A 129 -13.49 9.21 4.75
C LYS A 129 -12.16 8.54 5.07
N LEU A 130 -12.14 7.21 5.19
CA LEU A 130 -10.91 6.45 5.45
C LEU A 130 -9.94 6.57 4.29
N LEU A 131 -10.41 6.38 3.06
CA LEU A 131 -9.59 6.53 1.85
C LEU A 131 -9.02 7.95 1.75
N ASN A 132 -9.84 8.98 1.93
CA ASN A 132 -9.40 10.36 1.85
C ASN A 132 -8.34 10.70 2.91
N ASN A 133 -8.49 10.17 4.12
CA ASN A 133 -7.48 10.35 5.18
C ASN A 133 -6.14 9.69 4.82
N VAL A 134 -6.18 8.49 4.22
CA VAL A 134 -4.96 7.79 3.79
C VAL A 134 -4.32 8.49 2.60
N GLU A 135 -5.11 8.95 1.64
CA GLU A 135 -4.61 9.71 0.49
C GLU A 135 -3.92 11.01 0.93
N ASN A 136 -4.54 11.76 1.86
CA ASN A 136 -3.95 12.97 2.43
C ASN A 136 -2.65 12.66 3.19
N LEU A 137 -2.60 11.53 3.90
CA LEU A 137 -1.39 11.13 4.62
C LEU A 137 -0.25 10.78 3.66
N LEU A 138 -0.52 10.09 2.55
CA LEU A 138 0.47 9.82 1.51
C LEU A 138 0.95 11.14 0.88
N TYR A 139 0.03 12.03 0.53
CA TYR A 139 0.35 13.35 -0.03
C TYR A 139 1.22 14.20 0.91
N GLN A 140 0.95 14.16 2.22
CA GLN A 140 1.72 14.87 3.25
C GLN A 140 3.21 14.50 3.23
N PHE A 141 3.55 13.26 2.84
CA PHE A 141 4.92 12.74 2.72
C PHE A 141 5.44 12.72 1.28
N ASN A 142 4.82 13.48 0.37
CA ASN A 142 5.18 13.53 -1.05
C ASN A 142 5.21 12.14 -1.72
N LEU A 143 4.37 11.23 -1.26
CA LEU A 143 4.18 9.90 -1.86
C LEU A 143 3.15 9.98 -2.98
N PRO A 144 3.31 9.17 -4.03
CA PRO A 144 2.37 9.18 -5.15
C PRO A 144 0.97 8.74 -4.71
N THR A 145 -0.04 9.46 -5.17
CA THR A 145 -1.47 9.12 -5.01
C THR A 145 -2.13 8.79 -6.35
N ARG A 146 -1.36 8.90 -7.44
CA ARG A 146 -1.74 8.52 -8.81
C ARG A 146 -0.56 7.85 -9.52
N VAL A 147 -0.88 6.99 -10.48
CA VAL A 147 0.13 6.27 -11.28
C VAL A 147 0.81 7.20 -12.29
N LEU A 148 0.06 8.16 -12.82
CA LEU A 148 0.55 9.18 -13.74
C LEU A 148 0.30 10.57 -13.15
N GLU A 149 1.22 11.49 -13.35
CA GLU A 149 1.02 12.90 -12.98
C GLU A 149 -0.10 13.53 -13.82
N ASN A 150 -0.10 13.24 -15.14
CA ASN A 150 -1.09 13.75 -16.09
C ASN A 150 -1.50 12.66 -17.06
N LYS A 151 -2.70 12.81 -17.68
CA LYS A 151 -3.15 11.96 -18.77
C LYS A 151 -2.21 12.12 -19.96
N ASN A 152 -1.64 11.02 -20.43
CA ASN A 152 -0.71 11.01 -21.56
C ASN A 152 -1.04 9.85 -22.53
N LYS A 153 -0.28 9.74 -23.62
CA LYS A 153 -0.48 8.71 -24.65
C LYS A 153 -0.42 7.26 -24.15
N ASN A 154 0.15 7.02 -22.99
CA ASN A 154 0.27 5.69 -22.40
C ASN A 154 -0.89 5.35 -21.46
N TYR A 155 -1.82 6.27 -21.22
CA TYR A 155 -2.92 6.10 -20.27
C TYR A 155 -3.64 4.75 -20.47
N GLN A 156 -4.22 4.52 -21.65
CA GLN A 156 -4.99 3.31 -21.92
C GLN A 156 -4.14 2.05 -21.78
N LYS A 157 -2.91 2.11 -22.28
CA LYS A 157 -1.96 1.00 -22.21
C LYS A 157 -1.62 0.59 -20.78
N ILE A 158 -1.41 1.59 -19.91
CA ILE A 158 -1.12 1.35 -18.48
C ILE A 158 -2.35 0.78 -17.80
N HIS A 159 -3.53 1.34 -18.06
CA HIS A 159 -4.79 0.84 -17.54
C HIS A 159 -4.97 -0.65 -17.86
N ASP A 160 -4.86 -1.02 -19.14
CA ASP A 160 -5.06 -2.39 -19.61
C ASP A 160 -4.02 -3.37 -19.04
N GLU A 161 -2.76 -2.93 -18.92
CA GLU A 161 -1.73 -3.77 -18.32
C GLU A 161 -1.95 -3.92 -16.80
N ILE A 162 -2.35 -2.87 -16.06
CA ILE A 162 -2.70 -3.01 -14.63
C ILE A 162 -3.86 -4.00 -14.49
N TYR A 163 -4.92 -3.82 -15.28
CA TYR A 163 -6.07 -4.72 -15.26
C TYR A 163 -5.64 -6.17 -15.48
N LYS A 164 -4.83 -6.42 -16.51
CA LYS A 164 -4.29 -7.75 -16.83
C LYS A 164 -3.47 -8.32 -15.68
N TYR A 165 -2.53 -7.53 -15.11
CA TYR A 165 -1.64 -8.01 -14.06
C TYR A 165 -2.34 -8.26 -12.72
N VAL A 166 -3.44 -7.58 -12.41
CA VAL A 166 -4.29 -7.94 -11.27
C VAL A 166 -4.75 -9.40 -11.34
N PHE A 167 -4.99 -9.94 -12.55
CA PHE A 167 -5.37 -11.34 -12.76
C PHE A 167 -4.20 -12.32 -12.88
N VAL A 168 -2.97 -11.85 -12.98
CA VAL A 168 -1.76 -12.72 -13.04
C VAL A 168 -1.29 -13.13 -11.65
N ASP A 169 -1.73 -12.45 -10.59
CA ASP A 169 -1.34 -12.77 -9.22
C ASP A 169 -1.60 -14.26 -8.89
N LYS A 170 -0.54 -14.93 -8.41
CA LYS A 170 -0.53 -16.38 -8.08
C LYS A 170 -1.48 -16.76 -6.94
N LYS A 171 -2.05 -15.79 -6.22
CA LYS A 171 -2.92 -15.99 -5.05
C LYS A 171 -4.41 -16.11 -5.41
N LYS A 172 -4.73 -16.66 -6.58
CA LYS A 172 -6.12 -16.86 -7.04
C LYS A 172 -6.84 -17.97 -6.26
N ILE A 173 -8.14 -17.75 -6.03
CA ILE A 173 -9.09 -18.82 -5.74
C ILE A 173 -9.99 -18.97 -6.97
N GLY A 174 -9.85 -20.05 -7.71
CA GLY A 174 -10.54 -20.21 -8.99
C GLY A 174 -10.08 -19.17 -10.02
N LYS A 175 -11.03 -18.44 -10.62
CA LYS A 175 -10.76 -17.41 -11.66
C LYS A 175 -10.48 -16.01 -11.10
N PHE A 176 -10.73 -15.76 -9.80
CA PHE A 176 -10.71 -14.42 -9.22
C PHE A 176 -9.49 -14.18 -8.32
N PRO A 177 -8.79 -13.07 -8.45
CA PRO A 177 -7.73 -12.69 -7.53
C PRO A 177 -8.31 -12.30 -6.16
N ARG A 178 -7.52 -12.55 -5.11
CA ARG A 178 -7.85 -12.14 -3.75
C ARG A 178 -7.32 -10.73 -3.49
N TYR A 179 -8.04 -9.98 -2.67
CA TYR A 179 -7.58 -8.72 -2.12
C TYR A 179 -7.95 -8.60 -0.64
N ILE A 180 -7.39 -7.63 0.05
CA ILE A 180 -7.74 -7.37 1.43
C ILE A 180 -8.74 -6.22 1.51
N SER A 181 -9.97 -6.56 1.82
CA SER A 181 -11.04 -5.57 2.03
C SER A 181 -10.91 -4.96 3.43
N LEU A 182 -10.93 -3.63 3.52
CA LEU A 182 -10.85 -2.90 4.77
C LEU A 182 -11.92 -1.81 4.86
N ASN A 183 -13.07 -2.13 5.43
CA ASN A 183 -14.14 -1.16 5.66
C ASN A 183 -13.99 -0.41 6.99
N LYS A 184 -13.27 -1.00 7.95
CA LYS A 184 -12.98 -0.43 9.27
C LYS A 184 -11.55 -0.77 9.67
N ILE A 185 -10.83 0.21 10.20
CA ILE A 185 -9.46 0.03 10.71
C ILE A 185 -9.43 -1.13 11.71
N GLY A 186 -8.44 -2.00 11.57
CA GLY A 186 -8.23 -3.17 12.41
C GLY A 186 -9.09 -4.39 12.05
N HIS A 187 -9.91 -4.32 11.00
CA HIS A 187 -10.80 -5.41 10.57
C HIS A 187 -10.57 -5.82 9.11
N PRO A 188 -9.35 -6.24 8.74
CA PRO A 188 -9.09 -6.72 7.39
C PRO A 188 -9.84 -8.02 7.12
N LYS A 189 -10.38 -8.16 5.89
CA LYS A 189 -11.08 -9.36 5.42
C LYS A 189 -10.56 -9.75 4.04
N ILE A 190 -10.31 -11.04 3.83
CA ILE A 190 -9.97 -11.57 2.52
C ILE A 190 -11.23 -11.62 1.68
N LYS A 191 -11.21 -11.04 0.49
CA LYS A 191 -12.31 -11.07 -0.48
C LYS A 191 -11.78 -11.31 -1.89
N LEU A 192 -12.69 -11.55 -2.83
CA LEU A 192 -12.39 -11.73 -4.25
C LEU A 192 -12.68 -10.45 -5.03
N LEU A 193 -11.82 -10.14 -6.00
CA LEU A 193 -12.05 -9.09 -7.01
C LEU A 193 -12.94 -9.69 -8.11
N ASN A 194 -14.25 -9.62 -7.93
CA ASN A 194 -15.24 -10.23 -8.82
C ASN A 194 -16.21 -9.22 -9.47
N ASP A 195 -16.12 -7.93 -9.11
CA ASP A 195 -16.84 -6.84 -9.76
C ASP A 195 -15.91 -6.15 -10.77
N PHE A 196 -16.04 -6.54 -12.05
CA PHE A 196 -15.17 -6.05 -13.11
C PHE A 196 -15.39 -4.57 -13.45
N ASN A 197 -16.61 -4.07 -13.30
CA ASN A 197 -16.92 -2.67 -13.54
C ASN A 197 -16.26 -1.80 -12.47
N LEU A 198 -16.41 -2.18 -11.21
CA LEU A 198 -15.76 -1.50 -10.09
C LEU A 198 -14.23 -1.60 -10.16
N LEU A 199 -13.68 -2.71 -10.67
CA LEU A 199 -12.24 -2.86 -10.88
C LEU A 199 -11.72 -1.87 -11.93
N ASN A 200 -12.40 -1.75 -13.07
CA ASN A 200 -12.06 -0.77 -14.12
C ASN A 200 -12.15 0.66 -13.60
N GLU A 201 -13.22 0.98 -12.87
CA GLU A 201 -13.41 2.29 -12.23
C GLU A 201 -12.29 2.58 -11.22
N THR A 202 -11.93 1.60 -10.39
CA THR A 202 -10.85 1.72 -9.41
C THR A 202 -9.52 2.06 -10.09
N ILE A 203 -9.15 1.31 -11.12
CA ILE A 203 -7.90 1.56 -11.86
C ILE A 203 -7.93 2.95 -12.48
N SER A 204 -9.01 3.31 -13.17
CA SER A 204 -9.17 4.63 -13.80
C SER A 204 -9.03 5.78 -12.80
N LYS A 205 -9.62 5.63 -11.61
CA LYS A 205 -9.62 6.67 -10.56
C LYS A 205 -8.24 6.99 -10.00
N PHE A 206 -7.35 6.00 -9.94
CA PHE A 206 -5.99 6.18 -9.43
C PHE A 206 -4.93 6.24 -10.52
N LEU A 207 -5.33 6.23 -11.78
CA LEU A 207 -4.37 6.27 -12.88
C LEU A 207 -3.79 7.67 -13.08
N TYR A 208 -4.61 8.72 -13.04
CA TYR A 208 -4.17 10.12 -13.08
C TYR A 208 -5.13 11.02 -12.27
N LYS A 209 -4.72 12.26 -12.04
CA LYS A 209 -5.56 13.27 -11.38
C LYS A 209 -6.37 14.00 -12.45
N ASP A 210 -7.70 13.99 -12.26
CA ASP A 210 -8.61 14.84 -13.06
C ASP A 210 -8.40 16.31 -12.75
#